data_77f3873a28a1ce0e8beaad44e418e532
#
_entry.id   77f3873a28a1ce0e8beaad44e418e532
#
_cell.length_a   1.000
_cell.length_b   1.000
_cell.length_c   1.000
_cell.angle_alpha   90.00
_cell.angle_beta   90.00
_cell.angle_gamma   90.00
#
_symmetry.space_group_name_H-M   'P 1'
#
loop_
_entity.id
_entity.type
_entity.pdbx_description
1 polymer ?
#
loop_
_entity_poly.entity_id
_entity_poly.type
_entity_poly.pdbx_seq_one_letter_code
_entity_poly.pdbx_strand_id
1 'polypeptide(L)'
;LEDVYKRQAQTNYLYLTYSGVANDVHYLGDHKSIVVLGSGAYRIGSSVEFDWCGVQALNTIRKEGWRSVMINYNPETVSTDYDMCDRLYFDELTFERVMDILELENPHGVIVSTGGQIPNNLALRLDAQNINILGTSAKSIDNAEDREKFSAMLDRIGVDQPRWRELTSMDDINEFVDEVGFPVLVRPSYVLSGAAMNVCSNQEE
;
A
#
# COMPACT_ATOMS: atom_id res chain seq x y z
N LEU A 1 -30.92 -10.29 -23.13
CA LEU A 1 -30.13 -9.06 -23.18
C LEU A 1 -28.85 -9.17 -22.35
N GLU A 2 -28.89 -9.78 -21.14
CA GLU A 2 -27.71 -9.99 -20.31
C GLU A 2 -26.63 -10.87 -20.98
N ASP A 3 -27.02 -11.94 -21.64
CA ASP A 3 -26.08 -12.84 -22.30
C ASP A 3 -25.35 -12.22 -23.49
N VAL A 4 -25.94 -11.24 -24.14
CA VAL A 4 -25.33 -10.54 -25.28
C VAL A 4 -24.22 -9.60 -24.79
N TYR A 5 -24.43 -8.92 -23.68
CA TYR A 5 -23.39 -8.05 -23.07
C TYR A 5 -22.23 -8.84 -22.47
N LYS A 6 -22.51 -9.95 -21.79
CA LYS A 6 -21.47 -10.84 -21.26
C LYS A 6 -20.59 -11.48 -22.35
N ARG A 7 -21.13 -11.68 -23.55
CA ARG A 7 -20.36 -12.21 -24.69
C ARG A 7 -19.55 -11.16 -25.45
N GLN A 8 -19.87 -9.89 -25.28
CA GLN A 8 -19.16 -8.79 -25.95
C GLN A 8 -18.07 -8.17 -25.08
N ALA A 9 -18.20 -8.18 -23.77
CA ALA A 9 -17.20 -7.69 -22.85
C ALA A 9 -16.17 -8.79 -22.58
N GLN A 10 -15.03 -8.73 -23.26
CA GLN A 10 -13.88 -9.58 -22.98
C GLN A 10 -13.06 -9.05 -21.79
N THR A 11 -13.73 -8.38 -20.87
CA THR A 11 -13.11 -7.74 -19.70
C THR A 11 -13.54 -8.46 -18.43
N ASN A 12 -12.63 -8.60 -17.49
CA ASN A 12 -12.86 -9.16 -16.17
C ASN A 12 -13.16 -8.07 -15.12
N TYR A 13 -13.59 -6.88 -15.55
CA TYR A 13 -13.94 -5.78 -14.65
C TYR A 13 -15.17 -6.11 -13.84
N LEU A 14 -15.07 -5.87 -12.52
CA LEU A 14 -16.14 -5.99 -11.57
C LEU A 14 -16.58 -4.60 -11.11
N TYR A 15 -17.89 -4.40 -11.02
CA TYR A 15 -18.47 -3.13 -10.59
C TYR A 15 -19.21 -3.34 -9.28
N LEU A 16 -18.92 -2.49 -8.29
CA LEU A 16 -19.64 -2.43 -7.03
C LEU A 16 -20.76 -1.38 -7.12
N THR A 17 -21.93 -1.71 -6.65
CA THR A 17 -23.06 -0.79 -6.56
C THR A 17 -23.89 -1.06 -5.32
N TYR A 18 -24.34 -0.01 -4.64
CA TYR A 18 -25.25 -0.13 -3.50
C TYR A 18 -26.71 -0.34 -3.91
N SER A 19 -27.06 -0.09 -5.16
CA SER A 19 -28.43 -0.22 -5.70
C SER A 19 -28.66 -1.51 -6.45
N GLY A 20 -27.73 -2.44 -6.43
CA GLY A 20 -27.86 -3.76 -7.04
C GLY A 20 -28.85 -4.64 -6.29
N VAL A 21 -29.59 -5.45 -7.03
CA VAL A 21 -30.57 -6.42 -6.45
C VAL A 21 -29.97 -7.82 -6.29
N ALA A 22 -28.87 -8.11 -6.97
CA ALA A 22 -28.16 -9.39 -6.89
C ALA A 22 -26.74 -9.25 -7.41
N ASN A 23 -25.84 -10.12 -6.95
CA ASN A 23 -24.51 -10.27 -7.55
C ASN A 23 -24.62 -11.12 -8.81
N ASP A 24 -24.02 -10.67 -9.90
CA ASP A 24 -23.86 -11.45 -11.13
C ASP A 24 -22.55 -12.24 -11.17
N VAL A 25 -21.72 -12.11 -10.14
CA VAL A 25 -20.48 -12.84 -9.92
C VAL A 25 -20.68 -13.90 -8.85
N HIS A 26 -20.24 -15.12 -9.14
CA HIS A 26 -20.26 -16.20 -8.15
C HIS A 26 -18.95 -16.19 -7.33
N TYR A 27 -19.11 -15.99 -6.03
CA TYR A 27 -18.00 -16.08 -5.07
C TYR A 27 -17.92 -17.53 -4.56
N LEU A 28 -16.78 -18.17 -4.75
CA LEU A 28 -16.62 -19.57 -4.40
C LEU A 28 -16.41 -19.80 -2.89
N GLY A 29 -15.93 -18.78 -2.18
CA GLY A 29 -15.70 -18.84 -0.73
C GLY A 29 -14.70 -19.93 -0.28
N ASP A 30 -13.88 -20.42 -1.20
CA ASP A 30 -12.97 -21.55 -1.00
C ASP A 30 -11.59 -21.16 -0.48
N HIS A 31 -11.40 -19.89 -0.11
CA HIS A 31 -10.12 -19.31 0.33
C HIS A 31 -8.94 -19.53 -0.62
N LYS A 32 -9.18 -19.80 -1.90
CA LYS A 32 -8.14 -20.03 -2.91
C LYS A 32 -7.83 -18.80 -3.77
N SER A 33 -8.11 -17.62 -3.27
CA SER A 33 -7.74 -16.36 -3.91
C SER A 33 -6.73 -15.59 -3.05
N ILE A 34 -5.89 -14.81 -3.71
CA ILE A 34 -4.98 -13.86 -3.09
C ILE A 34 -5.24 -12.50 -3.73
N VAL A 35 -5.44 -11.49 -2.90
CA VAL A 35 -5.65 -10.12 -3.34
C VAL A 35 -4.32 -9.38 -3.38
N VAL A 36 -4.09 -8.62 -4.43
CA VAL A 36 -2.96 -7.70 -4.58
C VAL A 36 -3.51 -6.28 -4.63
N LEU A 37 -3.01 -5.42 -3.76
CA LEU A 37 -3.34 -4.00 -3.80
C LEU A 37 -2.35 -3.27 -4.71
N GLY A 38 -2.87 -2.53 -5.68
CA GLY A 38 -2.08 -1.73 -6.60
C GLY A 38 -1.62 -0.40 -6.01
N SER A 39 -0.94 0.39 -6.82
CA SER A 39 -0.38 1.69 -6.40
C SER A 39 -1.38 2.84 -6.42
N GLY A 40 -2.56 2.63 -6.97
CA GLY A 40 -3.51 3.71 -7.18
C GLY A 40 -3.08 4.66 -8.31
N ALA A 41 -3.74 5.81 -8.38
CA ALA A 41 -3.48 6.83 -9.39
C ALA A 41 -2.64 7.97 -8.82
N TYR A 42 -1.31 7.83 -8.82
CA TYR A 42 -0.41 8.95 -8.48
C TYR A 42 -0.37 9.99 -9.61
N ARG A 43 0.12 9.56 -10.75
CA ARG A 43 0.18 10.29 -12.03
C ARG A 43 0.33 9.29 -13.17
N ILE A 44 -0.14 9.66 -14.35
CA ILE A 44 0.13 8.89 -15.56
C ILE A 44 1.65 8.83 -15.79
N GLY A 45 2.16 7.61 -16.01
CA GLY A 45 3.58 7.37 -16.26
C GLY A 45 4.50 7.44 -15.04
N SER A 46 3.96 7.57 -13.82
CA SER A 46 4.74 7.47 -12.58
C SER A 46 4.45 6.17 -11.85
N SER A 47 5.40 5.76 -10.98
CA SER A 47 5.24 4.58 -10.13
C SER A 47 5.05 3.26 -10.90
N VAL A 48 5.59 3.18 -12.12
CA VAL A 48 5.52 2.00 -12.99
C VAL A 48 6.23 0.78 -12.37
N GLU A 49 7.20 0.99 -11.50
CA GLU A 49 7.88 -0.04 -10.73
C GLU A 49 6.93 -0.79 -9.78
N PHE A 50 5.99 -0.09 -9.15
CA PHE A 50 4.97 -0.72 -8.30
C PHE A 50 3.98 -1.53 -9.12
N ASP A 51 3.58 -1.02 -10.28
CA ASP A 51 2.70 -1.75 -11.19
C ASP A 51 3.37 -3.04 -11.68
N TRP A 52 4.65 -2.95 -12.06
CA TRP A 52 5.43 -4.13 -12.45
C TRP A 52 5.51 -5.17 -11.31
N CYS A 53 5.76 -4.74 -10.08
CA CYS A 53 5.76 -5.61 -8.90
C CYS A 53 4.39 -6.28 -8.70
N GLY A 54 3.31 -5.51 -8.82
CA GLY A 54 1.94 -6.02 -8.75
C GLY A 54 1.65 -7.09 -9.80
N VAL A 55 2.01 -6.82 -11.06
CA VAL A 55 1.86 -7.77 -12.18
C VAL A 55 2.66 -9.05 -11.94
N GLN A 56 3.89 -8.95 -11.44
CA GLN A 56 4.69 -10.13 -11.10
C GLN A 56 4.08 -10.95 -9.95
N ALA A 57 3.51 -10.28 -8.96
CA ALA A 57 2.78 -10.94 -7.88
C ALA A 57 1.55 -11.70 -8.42
N LEU A 58 0.72 -11.07 -9.26
CA LEU A 58 -0.44 -11.70 -9.90
C LEU A 58 -0.04 -12.92 -10.74
N ASN A 59 0.99 -12.79 -11.55
CA ASN A 59 1.50 -13.89 -12.36
C ASN A 59 2.01 -15.06 -11.51
N THR A 60 2.67 -14.77 -10.39
CA THR A 60 3.17 -15.80 -9.47
C THR A 60 2.01 -16.51 -8.78
N ILE A 61 1.01 -15.77 -8.30
CA ILE A 61 -0.21 -16.32 -7.70
C ILE A 61 -0.88 -17.33 -8.65
N ARG A 62 -1.04 -16.96 -9.92
CA ARG A 62 -1.63 -17.84 -10.94
C ARG A 62 -0.79 -19.09 -11.22
N LYS A 63 0.54 -18.94 -11.28
CA LYS A 63 1.49 -20.07 -11.47
C LYS A 63 1.42 -21.07 -10.32
N GLU A 64 1.20 -20.60 -9.12
CA GLU A 64 1.04 -21.44 -7.92
C GLU A 64 -0.37 -22.05 -7.78
N GLY A 65 -1.24 -21.84 -8.76
CA GLY A 65 -2.59 -22.41 -8.80
C GLY A 65 -3.61 -21.70 -7.92
N TRP A 66 -3.34 -20.45 -7.53
CA TRP A 66 -4.28 -19.60 -6.82
C TRP A 66 -4.98 -18.65 -7.77
N ARG A 67 -6.18 -18.22 -7.40
CA ARG A 67 -6.86 -17.12 -8.11
C ARG A 67 -6.24 -15.80 -7.72
N SER A 68 -5.91 -15.01 -8.72
CA SER A 68 -5.37 -13.66 -8.55
C SER A 68 -6.47 -12.62 -8.60
N VAL A 69 -6.51 -11.76 -7.60
CA VAL A 69 -7.44 -10.62 -7.53
C VAL A 69 -6.65 -9.35 -7.42
N MET A 70 -6.93 -8.38 -8.28
CA MET A 70 -6.31 -7.05 -8.25
C MET A 70 -7.32 -6.02 -7.79
N ILE A 71 -6.92 -5.14 -6.90
CA ILE A 71 -7.64 -3.89 -6.60
C ILE A 71 -6.73 -2.73 -6.98
N ASN A 72 -7.08 -1.98 -7.99
CA ASN A 72 -6.35 -0.81 -8.44
C ASN A 72 -7.26 0.11 -9.27
N TYR A 73 -6.97 1.41 -9.30
CA TYR A 73 -7.77 2.40 -10.04
C TYR A 73 -6.94 3.30 -10.96
N ASN A 74 -5.72 2.90 -11.30
CA ASN A 74 -4.93 3.60 -12.31
C ASN A 74 -5.32 3.09 -13.71
N PRO A 75 -5.88 3.94 -14.60
CA PRO A 75 -6.34 3.49 -15.91
C PRO A 75 -5.21 3.24 -16.91
N GLU A 76 -4.00 3.68 -16.61
CA GLU A 76 -2.85 3.68 -17.52
C GLU A 76 -1.74 2.74 -17.02
N THR A 77 -2.11 1.57 -16.49
CA THR A 77 -1.16 0.58 -16.00
C THR A 77 -1.51 -0.82 -16.46
N VAL A 78 -0.49 -1.68 -16.55
CA VAL A 78 -0.62 -3.08 -16.99
C VAL A 78 -1.42 -3.91 -15.99
N SER A 79 -1.32 -3.64 -14.68
CA SER A 79 -2.06 -4.40 -13.67
C SER A 79 -3.58 -4.25 -13.78
N THR A 80 -4.06 -3.23 -14.47
CA THR A 80 -5.49 -3.01 -14.76
C THR A 80 -5.89 -3.46 -16.15
N ASP A 81 -5.02 -4.12 -16.90
CA ASP A 81 -5.38 -4.77 -18.15
C ASP A 81 -6.25 -6.01 -17.89
N TYR A 82 -7.19 -6.27 -18.78
CA TYR A 82 -8.25 -7.27 -18.61
C TYR A 82 -7.74 -8.72 -18.44
N ASP A 83 -6.54 -9.02 -18.88
CA ASP A 83 -5.96 -10.37 -18.90
C ASP A 83 -4.87 -10.60 -17.82
N MET A 84 -4.57 -9.57 -17.02
CA MET A 84 -3.48 -9.64 -16.03
C MET A 84 -3.84 -10.40 -14.77
N CYS A 85 -5.11 -10.52 -14.42
CA CYS A 85 -5.58 -11.24 -13.24
C CYS A 85 -6.88 -11.99 -13.51
N ASP A 86 -7.30 -12.86 -12.60
CA ASP A 86 -8.57 -13.58 -12.71
C ASP A 86 -9.76 -12.69 -12.38
N ARG A 87 -9.56 -11.69 -11.48
CA ARG A 87 -10.56 -10.67 -11.14
C ARG A 87 -9.89 -9.32 -10.91
N LEU A 88 -10.47 -8.29 -11.53
CA LEU A 88 -10.04 -6.91 -11.39
C LEU A 88 -11.17 -6.07 -10.78
N TYR A 89 -10.91 -5.51 -9.61
CA TYR A 89 -11.71 -4.44 -9.04
C TYR A 89 -11.06 -3.09 -9.39
N PHE A 90 -11.67 -2.38 -10.31
CA PHE A 90 -11.25 -1.04 -10.66
C PHE A 90 -11.95 -0.05 -9.74
N ASP A 91 -11.40 0.12 -8.55
CA ASP A 91 -11.99 0.93 -7.47
C ASP A 91 -10.90 1.54 -6.59
N GLU A 92 -11.32 2.50 -5.77
CA GLU A 92 -10.43 3.21 -4.86
C GLU A 92 -9.77 2.27 -3.84
N LEU A 93 -8.52 2.61 -3.49
CA LEU A 93 -7.78 1.94 -2.43
C LEU A 93 -8.03 2.62 -1.07
N THR A 94 -9.30 2.91 -0.76
CA THR A 94 -9.71 3.31 0.59
C THR A 94 -9.88 2.07 1.47
N PHE A 95 -9.75 2.24 2.79
CA PHE A 95 -9.89 1.13 3.72
C PHE A 95 -11.27 0.46 3.60
N GLU A 96 -12.32 1.26 3.51
CA GLU A 96 -13.70 0.82 3.44
C GLU A 96 -13.94 -0.01 2.17
N ARG A 97 -13.47 0.46 1.01
CA ARG A 97 -13.60 -0.26 -0.26
C ARG A 97 -12.83 -1.57 -0.29
N VAL A 98 -11.60 -1.52 0.22
CA VAL A 98 -10.78 -2.73 0.31
C VAL A 98 -11.47 -3.76 1.21
N MET A 99 -12.00 -3.34 2.37
CA MET A 99 -12.75 -4.25 3.26
C MET A 99 -14.00 -4.82 2.62
N ASP A 100 -14.82 -4.02 1.94
CA ASP A 100 -16.00 -4.49 1.21
C ASP A 100 -15.64 -5.61 0.22
N ILE A 101 -14.55 -5.42 -0.53
CA ILE A 101 -14.08 -6.41 -1.51
C ILE A 101 -13.53 -7.66 -0.80
N LEU A 102 -12.77 -7.50 0.27
CA LEU A 102 -12.22 -8.63 1.03
C LEU A 102 -13.32 -9.49 1.68
N GLU A 103 -14.38 -8.87 2.17
CA GLU A 103 -15.54 -9.58 2.69
C GLU A 103 -16.26 -10.41 1.60
N LEU A 104 -16.39 -9.86 0.40
CA LEU A 104 -16.99 -10.57 -0.74
C LEU A 104 -16.12 -11.71 -1.27
N GLU A 105 -14.83 -11.46 -1.45
CA GLU A 105 -13.89 -12.43 -2.02
C GLU A 105 -13.45 -13.49 -1.02
N ASN A 106 -13.47 -13.17 0.27
CA ASN A 106 -13.00 -14.04 1.36
C ASN A 106 -11.65 -14.71 1.02
N PRO A 107 -10.61 -13.93 0.69
CA PRO A 107 -9.34 -14.46 0.18
C PRO A 107 -8.54 -15.16 1.27
N HIS A 108 -7.54 -15.94 0.86
CA HIS A 108 -6.52 -16.49 1.77
C HIS A 108 -5.71 -15.38 2.43
N GLY A 109 -5.45 -14.30 1.72
CA GLY A 109 -4.72 -13.15 2.22
C GLY A 109 -4.52 -12.05 1.19
N VAL A 110 -3.85 -10.99 1.63
CA VAL A 110 -3.65 -9.76 0.87
C VAL A 110 -2.17 -9.41 0.79
N ILE A 111 -1.68 -9.09 -0.40
CA ILE A 111 -0.35 -8.52 -0.62
C ILE A 111 -0.48 -7.01 -0.72
N VAL A 112 0.14 -6.28 0.21
CA VAL A 112 0.10 -4.81 0.28
C VAL A 112 1.43 -4.19 -0.16
N SER A 113 2.56 -4.84 0.08
CA SER A 113 3.90 -4.28 -0.05
C SER A 113 4.36 -4.02 -1.49
N THR A 114 3.63 -4.48 -2.49
CA THR A 114 3.95 -4.26 -3.91
C THR A 114 3.39 -2.97 -4.48
N GLY A 115 2.46 -2.32 -3.79
CA GLY A 115 1.74 -1.15 -4.30
C GLY A 115 2.28 0.22 -3.85
N GLY A 116 3.34 0.25 -3.05
CA GLY A 116 3.91 1.50 -2.52
C GLY A 116 3.10 2.08 -1.37
N GLN A 117 3.12 3.41 -1.25
CA GLN A 117 2.63 4.11 -0.04
C GLN A 117 1.14 3.93 0.24
N ILE A 118 0.29 3.94 -0.80
CA ILE A 118 -1.17 3.86 -0.61
C ILE A 118 -1.57 2.55 0.07
N PRO A 119 -1.23 1.36 -0.46
CA PRO A 119 -1.57 0.12 0.23
C PRO A 119 -0.78 -0.10 1.53
N ASN A 120 0.46 0.38 1.64
CA ASN A 120 1.23 0.27 2.87
C ASN A 120 0.54 0.98 4.04
N ASN A 121 -0.06 2.16 3.79
CA ASN A 121 -0.84 2.90 4.80
C ASN A 121 -2.08 2.13 5.30
N LEU A 122 -2.56 1.14 4.54
CA LEU A 122 -3.68 0.31 4.94
C LEU A 122 -3.26 -0.90 5.79
N ALA A 123 -1.98 -1.28 5.76
CA ALA A 123 -1.50 -2.53 6.33
C ALA A 123 -1.89 -2.73 7.80
N LEU A 124 -1.59 -1.76 8.68
CA LEU A 124 -1.96 -1.86 10.10
C LEU A 124 -3.47 -1.91 10.34
N ARG A 125 -4.26 -1.17 9.55
CA ARG A 125 -5.72 -1.16 9.68
C ARG A 125 -6.32 -2.49 9.26
N LEU A 126 -5.80 -3.10 8.18
CA LEU A 126 -6.23 -4.41 7.72
C LEU A 126 -5.83 -5.51 8.71
N ASP A 127 -4.62 -5.47 9.24
CA ASP A 127 -4.15 -6.40 10.26
C ASP A 127 -5.01 -6.34 11.54
N ALA A 128 -5.41 -5.13 11.95
CA ALA A 128 -6.32 -4.92 13.09
C ALA A 128 -7.73 -5.53 12.87
N GLN A 129 -8.14 -5.78 11.64
CA GLN A 129 -9.36 -6.50 11.28
C GLN A 129 -9.13 -8.00 11.05
N ASN A 130 -7.97 -8.51 11.46
CA ASN A 130 -7.57 -9.91 11.28
C ASN A 130 -7.46 -10.35 9.81
N ILE A 131 -7.22 -9.42 8.89
CA ILE A 131 -6.92 -9.74 7.50
C ILE A 131 -5.49 -10.30 7.44
N ASN A 132 -5.34 -11.45 6.80
CA ASN A 132 -4.05 -12.11 6.64
C ASN A 132 -3.17 -11.34 5.63
N ILE A 133 -2.19 -10.59 6.12
CA ILE A 133 -1.22 -9.86 5.29
C ILE A 133 -0.12 -10.84 4.86
N LEU A 134 0.03 -11.02 3.56
CA LEU A 134 1.03 -11.91 2.97
C LEU A 134 2.32 -11.14 2.61
N GLY A 135 3.45 -11.82 2.74
CA GLY A 135 4.75 -11.22 2.51
C GLY A 135 5.26 -10.45 3.72
N THR A 136 5.54 -9.16 3.55
CA THR A 136 5.99 -8.31 4.66
C THR A 136 4.84 -8.04 5.62
N SER A 137 5.04 -8.36 6.90
CA SER A 137 3.99 -8.15 7.92
C SER A 137 3.66 -6.67 8.10
N ALA A 138 2.42 -6.38 8.50
CA ALA A 138 1.96 -5.01 8.74
C ALA A 138 2.87 -4.26 9.73
N LYS A 139 3.31 -4.92 10.79
CA LYS A 139 4.26 -4.36 11.78
C LYS A 139 5.62 -4.05 11.16
N SER A 140 6.11 -4.89 10.24
CA SER A 140 7.40 -4.65 9.58
C SER A 140 7.32 -3.51 8.56
N ILE A 141 6.18 -3.39 7.87
CA ILE A 141 5.91 -2.24 7.00
C ILE A 141 5.90 -0.95 7.84
N ASP A 142 5.15 -0.92 8.92
CA ASP A 142 5.07 0.24 9.82
C ASP A 142 6.44 0.62 10.40
N ASN A 143 7.23 -0.36 10.85
CA ASN A 143 8.59 -0.09 11.34
C ASN A 143 9.53 0.46 10.25
N ALA A 144 9.33 0.11 8.99
CA ALA A 144 10.15 0.59 7.89
C ALA A 144 9.73 1.98 7.39
N GLU A 145 8.46 2.31 7.52
CA GLU A 145 7.87 3.56 7.02
C GLU A 145 7.93 4.70 8.05
N ASP A 146 7.78 4.36 9.32
CA ASP A 146 7.91 5.28 10.45
C ASP A 146 9.39 5.54 10.74
N ARG A 147 9.81 6.80 10.65
CA ARG A 147 11.22 7.18 10.75
C ARG A 147 11.80 6.95 12.13
N GLU A 148 11.03 7.23 13.18
CA GLU A 148 11.46 6.98 14.56
C GLU A 148 11.67 5.48 14.77
N LYS A 149 10.68 4.67 14.43
CA LYS A 149 10.74 3.21 14.56
C LYS A 149 11.87 2.62 13.72
N PHE A 150 12.09 3.15 12.52
CA PHE A 150 13.16 2.73 11.63
C PHE A 150 14.53 3.06 12.24
N SER A 151 14.75 4.29 12.70
CA SER A 151 16.02 4.70 13.34
C SER A 151 16.27 3.95 14.65
N ALA A 152 15.23 3.75 15.49
CA ALA A 152 15.33 2.93 16.69
C ALA A 152 15.65 1.45 16.39
N MET A 153 15.16 0.95 15.25
CA MET A 153 15.51 -0.38 14.77
C MET A 153 16.99 -0.45 14.35
N LEU A 154 17.50 0.54 13.62
CA LEU A 154 18.90 0.62 13.20
C LEU A 154 19.84 0.66 14.41
N ASP A 155 19.54 1.49 15.43
CA ASP A 155 20.31 1.55 16.68
C ASP A 155 20.37 0.19 17.36
N ARG A 156 19.24 -0.51 17.44
CA ARG A 156 19.14 -1.82 18.09
C ARG A 156 19.96 -2.91 17.41
N ILE A 157 20.08 -2.85 16.07
CA ILE A 157 20.89 -3.81 15.30
C ILE A 157 22.35 -3.34 15.09
N GLY A 158 22.71 -2.20 15.65
CA GLY A 158 24.08 -1.67 15.62
C GLY A 158 24.51 -1.11 14.27
N VAL A 159 23.56 -0.65 13.45
CA VAL A 159 23.86 0.04 12.20
C VAL A 159 24.15 1.51 12.51
N ASP A 160 25.30 1.98 12.08
CA ASP A 160 25.72 3.37 12.29
C ASP A 160 24.82 4.35 11.51
N GLN A 161 24.38 5.38 12.20
CA GLN A 161 23.55 6.46 11.64
C GLN A 161 23.85 7.79 12.32
N PRO A 162 23.50 8.93 11.70
CA PRO A 162 23.59 10.23 12.36
C PRO A 162 22.77 10.24 13.65
N ARG A 163 23.18 11.04 14.64
CA ARG A 163 22.35 11.26 15.84
C ARG A 163 21.00 11.83 15.44
N TRP A 164 19.96 11.31 16.02
CA TRP A 164 18.59 11.66 15.71
C TRP A 164 17.74 11.70 16.98
N ARG A 165 16.68 12.47 16.95
CA ARG A 165 15.66 12.52 18.00
C ARG A 165 14.32 12.97 17.40
N GLU A 166 13.22 12.33 17.77
CA GLU A 166 11.90 12.87 17.52
C GLU A 166 11.62 13.97 18.54
N LEU A 167 11.19 15.13 18.07
CA LEU A 167 11.04 16.34 18.86
C LEU A 167 9.63 16.88 18.68
N THR A 168 8.97 17.20 19.79
CA THR A 168 7.59 17.71 19.79
C THR A 168 7.45 19.08 20.42
N SER A 169 8.50 19.59 21.06
CA SER A 169 8.55 20.91 21.68
C SER A 169 9.81 21.69 21.33
N MET A 170 9.78 23.01 21.49
CA MET A 170 10.95 23.86 21.31
C MET A 170 12.04 23.60 22.37
N ASP A 171 11.65 23.20 23.56
CA ASP A 171 12.59 22.89 24.63
C ASP A 171 13.40 21.63 24.29
N ASP A 172 12.74 20.60 23.76
CA ASP A 172 13.41 19.37 23.29
C ASP A 172 14.37 19.66 22.13
N ILE A 173 14.00 20.60 21.23
CA ILE A 173 14.89 21.02 20.14
C ILE A 173 16.14 21.68 20.67
N ASN A 174 16.01 22.61 21.62
CA ASN A 174 17.12 23.29 22.23
C ASN A 174 18.06 22.30 22.94
N GLU A 175 17.49 21.38 23.73
CA GLU A 175 18.26 20.34 24.41
C GLU A 175 19.04 19.46 23.42
N PHE A 176 18.42 19.05 22.32
CA PHE A 176 19.09 18.25 21.30
C PHE A 176 20.21 19.01 20.61
N VAL A 177 19.98 20.30 20.28
CA VAL A 177 20.99 21.16 19.67
C VAL A 177 22.17 21.40 20.63
N ASP A 178 21.92 21.59 21.92
CA ASP A 178 22.97 21.73 22.92
C ASP A 178 23.82 20.44 23.04
N GLU A 179 23.22 19.28 22.82
CA GLU A 179 23.92 17.98 22.84
C GLU A 179 24.77 17.74 21.58
N VAL A 180 24.23 18.04 20.37
CA VAL A 180 24.86 17.63 19.11
C VAL A 180 25.60 18.78 18.39
N GLY A 181 25.24 20.03 18.66
CA GLY A 181 25.74 21.24 17.97
C GLY A 181 25.09 21.43 16.60
N PHE A 182 25.45 22.56 15.96
CA PHE A 182 25.04 22.81 14.57
C PHE A 182 26.11 22.31 13.59
N PRO A 183 25.74 22.03 12.31
CA PRO A 183 24.41 22.16 11.73
C PRO A 183 23.49 20.98 12.09
N VAL A 184 22.19 21.23 12.17
CA VAL A 184 21.16 20.19 12.34
C VAL A 184 20.22 20.16 11.15
N LEU A 185 19.75 18.96 10.79
CA LEU A 185 18.75 18.77 9.74
C LEU A 185 17.37 18.61 10.40
N VAL A 186 16.50 19.59 10.17
CA VAL A 186 15.09 19.51 10.59
C VAL A 186 14.26 18.87 9.49
N ARG A 187 13.47 17.86 9.86
CA ARG A 187 12.66 17.10 8.92
C ARG A 187 11.28 16.79 9.49
N PRO A 188 10.18 17.24 8.86
CA PRO A 188 8.84 16.85 9.28
C PRO A 188 8.59 15.33 9.12
N SER A 189 7.79 14.74 10.01
CA SER A 189 7.57 13.29 10.04
C SER A 189 6.88 12.73 8.79
N TYR A 190 6.01 13.51 8.15
CA TYR A 190 5.12 13.04 7.07
C TYR A 190 5.41 13.65 5.70
N VAL A 191 6.65 14.00 5.39
CA VAL A 191 6.99 14.64 4.13
C VAL A 191 7.81 13.72 3.24
N LEU A 192 7.40 13.64 1.96
CA LEU A 192 8.09 12.87 0.92
C LEU A 192 9.07 13.77 0.14
N SER A 193 10.13 13.14 -0.39
CA SER A 193 11.08 13.76 -1.33
C SER A 193 11.78 15.02 -0.83
N GLY A 194 12.03 15.11 0.47
CA GLY A 194 12.79 16.23 1.05
C GLY A 194 12.03 17.57 1.11
N ALA A 195 10.74 17.59 0.81
CA ALA A 195 9.94 18.78 0.99
C ALA A 195 9.95 19.24 2.46
N ALA A 196 10.04 20.54 2.69
CA ALA A 196 10.13 21.16 4.01
C ALA A 196 11.27 20.60 4.91
N MET A 197 12.33 20.04 4.32
CA MET A 197 13.57 19.74 5.03
C MET A 197 14.47 20.97 4.99
N ASN A 198 14.98 21.37 6.14
CA ASN A 198 15.90 22.49 6.26
C ASN A 198 17.14 22.08 7.05
N VAL A 199 18.30 22.61 6.61
CA VAL A 199 19.54 22.53 7.38
C VAL A 199 19.66 23.86 8.13
N CYS A 200 19.63 23.80 9.45
CA CYS A 200 19.80 24.96 10.31
C CYS A 200 21.26 25.02 10.76
N SER A 201 21.93 26.13 10.49
CA SER A 201 23.33 26.35 10.83
C SER A 201 23.52 27.14 12.13
N ASN A 202 22.43 27.68 12.66
CA ASN A 202 22.38 28.43 13.91
C ASN A 202 20.95 28.42 14.48
N GLN A 203 20.79 29.00 15.67
CA GLN A 203 19.52 28.98 16.41
C GLN A 203 18.43 29.91 15.83
N GLU A 204 18.80 30.87 14.96
CA GLU A 204 17.84 31.81 14.36
C GLU A 204 17.16 31.21 13.11
N GLU A 205 17.74 30.21 12.47
CA GLU A 205 17.21 29.48 11.34
C GLU A 205 16.23 28.37 11.78
#